data_1acb7b35268f61eed615c4ad3ad3cce6
#
_entry.id   1acb7b35268f61eed615c4ad3ad3cce6
#
_cell.length_a   1.000
_cell.length_b   1.000
_cell.length_c   1.000
_cell.angle_alpha   90.00
_cell.angle_beta   90.00
_cell.angle_gamma   90.00
#
_symmetry.space_group_name_H-M   'P 1'
#
loop_
_entity.id
_entity.type
_entity.pdbx_description
1 polymer ?
#
loop_
_entity_poly.entity_id
_entity_poly.type
_entity_poly.pdbx_seq_one_letter_code
_entity_poly.pdbx_strand_id
1 'polypeptide(L)'
;MSNMIQAAREQVAALTQAAYEKAAAEGLLPAGAEVKATIEIPKDVTHGDYASSFAMAGAKALRRAPRQIAEVIVSHLDLAGTFFDKVEIAGPGFLNFTLGSKWYGGVLADIQAEGESYGAVDEGRGEKVMVEFVSANPTGPMHIGNARGGVLGDALAAVLERAGYDVWREFYVNDAGNQIHKFAMSIDARYLQLVLGEENVPFPEDGYHGDDIKELARGFYDQHGAGWKDKSEEERQAAMAEYGLSVNIPKMKEDLRRYKIEYDEWFLESSLHDSGYVAETVELLAGKGWTYEKDGALWLNTTALLKQKFLAEGKSQEQVDKLDLKDDVLRRANGFYTYFAADIAYHRNKLEQRGFSKAINIWGADHHGHVARLQAALDGLGLDGSHRLIIVLMQLVNLLQDGQPVRMSKRSGKAIALRDLLDEVSVDAARFFFNSRSSTSALDFDLDLAVREDSENPVYYVQYAHARICSLIARLAEEGHLVPDAAAVDPALYATAEEKALIKTLSQLPEVIRLAARDYDPSGVNRYLVTLAGEFHRFYNACRIKGEEAAVLAARLKLAATVRAVIANCLALIGVAAPEKM
;
A
#
# COMPACT_ATOMS: atom_id res chain seq x y z
N MET A 1 -0.87 -5.68 -21.21
CA MET A 1 0.09 -5.46 -20.12
C MET A 1 1.22 -6.45 -20.32
N SER A 2 2.41 -5.96 -20.56
CA SER A 2 3.57 -6.81 -20.84
C SER A 2 4.28 -7.19 -19.53
N ASN A 3 4.65 -8.45 -19.41
CA ASN A 3 5.51 -8.94 -18.34
C ASN A 3 6.63 -9.79 -18.97
N MET A 4 7.71 -9.13 -19.35
CA MET A 4 8.85 -9.77 -20.02
C MET A 4 9.53 -10.86 -19.16
N ILE A 5 9.42 -10.79 -17.84
CA ILE A 5 9.91 -11.84 -16.93
C ILE A 5 9.05 -13.10 -17.10
N GLN A 6 7.72 -12.93 -17.08
CA GLN A 6 6.80 -14.05 -17.25
C GLN A 6 6.89 -14.65 -18.67
N ALA A 7 6.95 -13.79 -19.69
CA ALA A 7 7.13 -14.21 -21.07
C ALA A 7 8.41 -15.04 -21.28
N ALA A 8 9.51 -14.64 -20.63
CA ALA A 8 10.75 -15.41 -20.66
C ALA A 8 10.61 -16.77 -19.97
N ARG A 9 9.94 -16.84 -18.81
CA ARG A 9 9.65 -18.12 -18.12
C ARG A 9 8.81 -19.06 -18.98
N GLU A 10 7.75 -18.55 -19.59
CA GLU A 10 6.88 -19.32 -20.48
C GLU A 10 7.65 -19.81 -21.71
N GLN A 11 8.53 -19.00 -22.24
CA GLN A 11 9.36 -19.40 -23.37
C GLN A 11 10.37 -20.48 -22.97
N VAL A 12 10.99 -20.45 -21.78
CA VAL A 12 11.83 -21.56 -21.29
C VAL A 12 11.04 -22.84 -21.19
N ALA A 13 9.81 -22.80 -20.66
CA ALA A 13 8.94 -23.98 -20.58
C ALA A 13 8.61 -24.54 -21.97
N ALA A 14 8.21 -23.67 -22.90
CA ALA A 14 7.87 -24.04 -24.27
C ALA A 14 9.06 -24.64 -25.03
N LEU A 15 10.23 -23.99 -24.93
CA LEU A 15 11.46 -24.48 -25.55
C LEU A 15 11.89 -25.85 -25.02
N THR A 16 11.84 -26.04 -23.72
CA THR A 16 12.21 -27.29 -23.08
C THR A 16 11.24 -28.39 -23.45
N GLN A 17 9.94 -28.10 -23.51
CA GLN A 17 8.91 -29.04 -23.92
C GLN A 17 9.06 -29.42 -25.40
N ALA A 18 9.27 -28.47 -26.30
CA ALA A 18 9.47 -28.72 -27.73
C ALA A 18 10.72 -29.56 -27.98
N ALA A 19 11.82 -29.30 -27.27
CA ALA A 19 13.04 -30.11 -27.35
C ALA A 19 12.80 -31.55 -26.88
N TYR A 20 12.03 -31.73 -25.79
CA TYR A 20 11.61 -33.06 -25.33
C TYR A 20 10.79 -33.79 -26.39
N GLU A 21 9.81 -33.14 -27.00
CA GLU A 21 8.94 -33.74 -28.02
C GLU A 21 9.73 -34.19 -29.26
N LYS A 22 10.70 -33.41 -29.72
CA LYS A 22 11.62 -33.76 -30.78
C LYS A 22 12.46 -35.01 -30.41
N ALA A 23 13.06 -34.99 -29.23
CA ALA A 23 13.86 -36.12 -28.73
C ALA A 23 13.05 -37.41 -28.56
N ALA A 24 11.79 -37.28 -28.14
CA ALA A 24 10.86 -38.42 -28.03
C ALA A 24 10.45 -38.98 -29.40
N ALA A 25 10.21 -38.12 -30.39
CA ALA A 25 9.91 -38.53 -31.77
C ALA A 25 11.09 -39.28 -32.41
N GLU A 26 12.32 -38.92 -32.04
CA GLU A 26 13.55 -39.63 -32.47
C GLU A 26 13.83 -40.89 -31.63
N GLY A 27 12.99 -41.22 -30.65
CA GLY A 27 13.16 -42.40 -29.79
C GLY A 27 14.29 -42.28 -28.75
N LEU A 28 14.84 -41.08 -28.56
CA LEU A 28 15.92 -40.80 -27.61
C LEU A 28 15.42 -40.71 -26.16
N LEU A 29 14.17 -40.29 -25.97
CA LEU A 29 13.47 -40.24 -24.67
C LEU A 29 12.10 -40.94 -24.78
N PRO A 30 11.55 -41.49 -23.67
CA PRO A 30 10.21 -42.03 -23.67
C PRO A 30 9.16 -40.99 -24.06
N ALA A 31 8.26 -41.33 -24.98
CA ALA A 31 7.17 -40.46 -25.39
C ALA A 31 6.05 -40.38 -24.33
N GLY A 32 5.31 -39.29 -24.30
CA GLY A 32 4.11 -39.13 -23.47
C GLY A 32 4.39 -38.95 -21.96
N ALA A 33 5.62 -38.69 -21.54
CA ALA A 33 5.92 -38.43 -20.15
C ALA A 33 5.53 -36.98 -19.76
N GLU A 34 4.73 -36.86 -18.73
CA GLU A 34 4.39 -35.55 -18.14
C GLU A 34 5.46 -35.17 -17.12
N VAL A 35 6.17 -34.07 -17.37
CA VAL A 35 7.24 -33.53 -16.49
C VAL A 35 6.84 -32.19 -15.91
N LYS A 36 6.64 -32.13 -14.61
CA LYS A 36 6.37 -30.88 -13.87
C LYS A 36 7.69 -30.21 -13.50
N ALA A 37 8.24 -29.43 -14.43
CA ALA A 37 9.46 -28.68 -14.20
C ALA A 37 9.18 -27.34 -13.49
N THR A 38 10.12 -26.90 -12.64
CA THR A 38 10.17 -25.53 -12.11
C THR A 38 11.14 -24.69 -12.93
N ILE A 39 10.81 -23.41 -13.12
CA ILE A 39 11.68 -22.44 -13.76
C ILE A 39 11.96 -21.33 -12.74
N GLU A 40 13.21 -21.18 -12.37
CA GLU A 40 13.68 -20.29 -11.32
C GLU A 40 14.64 -19.23 -11.90
N ILE A 41 14.72 -18.08 -11.25
CA ILE A 41 15.78 -17.10 -11.47
C ILE A 41 16.90 -17.44 -10.49
N PRO A 42 18.10 -17.85 -10.98
CA PRO A 42 19.21 -18.21 -10.12
C PRO A 42 19.65 -17.01 -9.27
N LYS A 43 20.02 -17.28 -8.01
CA LYS A 43 20.61 -16.24 -7.13
C LYS A 43 22.02 -15.85 -7.56
N ASP A 44 22.77 -16.79 -8.11
CA ASP A 44 24.13 -16.57 -8.62
C ASP A 44 24.05 -16.27 -10.12
N VAL A 45 24.46 -15.07 -10.49
CA VAL A 45 24.45 -14.58 -11.88
C VAL A 45 25.32 -15.43 -12.84
N THR A 46 26.25 -16.22 -12.33
CA THR A 46 27.07 -17.13 -13.14
C THR A 46 26.27 -18.33 -13.64
N HIS A 47 25.10 -18.58 -13.07
CA HIS A 47 24.19 -19.66 -13.48
C HIS A 47 23.13 -19.22 -14.52
N GLY A 48 23.38 -18.14 -15.25
CA GLY A 48 22.46 -17.60 -16.24
C GLY A 48 21.31 -16.80 -15.61
N ASP A 49 20.26 -16.55 -16.41
CA ASP A 49 19.12 -15.72 -16.01
C ASP A 49 17.90 -16.55 -15.59
N TYR A 50 17.77 -17.75 -16.16
CA TYR A 50 16.71 -18.70 -15.81
C TYR A 50 17.28 -20.11 -15.73
N ALA A 51 16.83 -20.88 -14.77
CA ALA A 51 17.19 -22.31 -14.60
C ALA A 51 15.95 -23.17 -14.64
N SER A 52 15.93 -24.19 -15.53
CA SER A 52 14.87 -25.19 -15.59
C SER A 52 15.31 -26.50 -14.91
N SER A 53 14.47 -27.03 -14.04
CA SER A 53 14.66 -28.34 -13.39
C SER A 53 14.16 -29.51 -14.20
N PHE A 54 13.81 -29.36 -15.48
CA PHE A 54 13.13 -30.35 -16.32
C PHE A 54 13.80 -31.73 -16.29
N ALA A 55 15.11 -31.76 -16.48
CA ALA A 55 15.83 -33.05 -16.52
C ALA A 55 15.83 -33.76 -15.16
N MET A 56 15.89 -33.02 -14.06
CA MET A 56 15.81 -33.64 -12.73
C MET A 56 14.41 -34.11 -12.39
N ALA A 57 13.39 -33.27 -12.64
CA ALA A 57 11.99 -33.61 -12.41
C ALA A 57 11.56 -34.79 -13.29
N GLY A 58 12.08 -34.88 -14.51
CA GLY A 58 11.78 -35.94 -15.50
C GLY A 58 12.54 -37.25 -15.29
N ALA A 59 13.56 -37.32 -14.45
CA ALA A 59 14.48 -38.46 -14.37
C ALA A 59 13.77 -39.83 -14.21
N LYS A 60 12.77 -39.91 -13.33
CA LYS A 60 11.99 -41.12 -13.09
C LYS A 60 11.10 -41.47 -14.28
N ALA A 61 10.40 -40.50 -14.84
CA ALA A 61 9.47 -40.70 -15.95
C ALA A 61 10.21 -41.05 -17.25
N LEU A 62 11.35 -40.39 -17.49
CA LEU A 62 12.19 -40.57 -18.67
C LEU A 62 13.21 -41.72 -18.54
N ARG A 63 13.30 -42.33 -17.35
CA ARG A 63 14.13 -43.51 -17.07
C ARG A 63 15.62 -43.33 -17.41
N ARG A 64 16.15 -42.10 -17.20
CA ARG A 64 17.54 -41.77 -17.46
C ARG A 64 18.12 -40.86 -16.34
N ALA A 65 19.43 -40.82 -16.24
CA ALA A 65 20.09 -39.87 -15.35
C ALA A 65 19.80 -38.41 -15.77
N PRO A 66 19.54 -37.51 -14.84
CA PRO A 66 19.18 -36.12 -15.16
C PRO A 66 20.17 -35.44 -16.13
N ARG A 67 21.45 -35.62 -15.93
CA ARG A 67 22.46 -35.02 -16.81
C ARG A 67 22.38 -35.51 -18.25
N GLN A 68 22.09 -36.81 -18.46
CA GLN A 68 21.89 -37.39 -19.81
C GLN A 68 20.60 -36.85 -20.47
N ILE A 69 19.56 -36.64 -19.66
CA ILE A 69 18.32 -36.01 -20.16
C ILE A 69 18.63 -34.57 -20.59
N ALA A 70 19.36 -33.82 -19.74
CA ALA A 70 19.74 -32.45 -20.04
C ALA A 70 20.56 -32.36 -21.34
N GLU A 71 21.53 -33.26 -21.57
CA GLU A 71 22.32 -33.33 -22.79
C GLU A 71 21.46 -33.56 -24.03
N VAL A 72 20.50 -34.49 -23.95
CA VAL A 72 19.54 -34.73 -25.02
C VAL A 72 18.65 -33.52 -25.28
N ILE A 73 18.11 -32.88 -24.24
CA ILE A 73 17.27 -31.70 -24.38
C ILE A 73 18.05 -30.56 -25.03
N VAL A 74 19.26 -30.23 -24.54
CA VAL A 74 20.09 -29.13 -25.07
C VAL A 74 20.43 -29.35 -26.55
N SER A 75 20.71 -30.60 -26.99
CA SER A 75 20.99 -30.91 -28.39
C SER A 75 19.79 -30.72 -29.33
N HIS A 76 18.57 -30.65 -28.81
CA HIS A 76 17.31 -30.46 -29.56
C HIS A 76 16.69 -29.05 -29.36
N LEU A 77 17.31 -28.19 -28.55
CA LEU A 77 16.87 -26.81 -28.38
C LEU A 77 17.18 -26.00 -29.65
N ASP A 78 16.20 -25.19 -30.05
CA ASP A 78 16.37 -24.15 -31.07
C ASP A 78 16.16 -22.78 -30.42
N LEU A 79 17.22 -21.99 -30.34
CA LEU A 79 17.19 -20.66 -29.74
C LEU A 79 16.97 -19.55 -30.76
N ALA A 80 16.91 -19.85 -32.06
CA ALA A 80 16.76 -18.85 -33.11
C ALA A 80 15.46 -18.04 -32.92
N GLY A 81 15.58 -16.74 -32.85
CA GLY A 81 14.44 -15.83 -32.67
C GLY A 81 13.78 -15.86 -31.29
N THR A 82 14.38 -16.53 -30.30
CA THR A 82 13.91 -16.55 -28.91
C THR A 82 14.49 -15.39 -28.10
N PHE A 83 14.18 -15.32 -26.81
CA PHE A 83 14.76 -14.37 -25.87
C PHE A 83 16.15 -14.77 -25.35
N PHE A 84 16.64 -15.95 -25.73
CA PHE A 84 17.85 -16.54 -25.16
C PHE A 84 18.94 -16.72 -26.20
N ASP A 85 20.17 -16.37 -25.83
CA ASP A 85 21.35 -16.55 -26.68
C ASP A 85 22.12 -17.83 -26.34
N LYS A 86 21.96 -18.37 -25.12
CA LYS A 86 22.76 -19.49 -24.63
C LYS A 86 21.99 -20.36 -23.65
N VAL A 87 22.27 -21.66 -23.67
CA VAL A 87 21.85 -22.64 -22.66
C VAL A 87 23.05 -23.48 -22.24
N GLU A 88 23.23 -23.67 -20.94
CA GLU A 88 24.29 -24.50 -20.35
C GLU A 88 23.70 -25.50 -19.36
N ILE A 89 24.35 -26.69 -19.27
CA ILE A 89 24.00 -27.69 -18.30
C ILE A 89 24.81 -27.48 -17.03
N ALA A 90 24.12 -27.25 -15.90
CA ALA A 90 24.75 -27.03 -14.61
C ALA A 90 24.42 -28.15 -13.60
N GLY A 91 25.39 -28.47 -12.75
CA GLY A 91 25.23 -29.44 -11.67
C GLY A 91 24.67 -30.79 -12.14
N PRO A 92 23.65 -31.33 -11.45
CA PRO A 92 23.10 -32.66 -11.75
C PRO A 92 22.22 -32.68 -13.04
N GLY A 93 21.92 -31.53 -13.67
CA GLY A 93 21.09 -31.47 -14.87
C GLY A 93 20.17 -30.25 -14.94
N PHE A 94 20.50 -29.16 -14.29
CA PHE A 94 19.82 -27.88 -14.54
C PHE A 94 20.10 -27.38 -15.95
N LEU A 95 19.09 -26.81 -16.61
CA LEU A 95 19.23 -26.12 -17.88
C LEU A 95 19.24 -24.63 -17.61
N ASN A 96 20.39 -23.98 -17.69
CA ASN A 96 20.60 -22.58 -17.40
C ASN A 96 20.55 -21.77 -18.69
N PHE A 97 19.56 -20.88 -18.80
CA PHE A 97 19.33 -20.03 -19.96
C PHE A 97 19.90 -18.63 -19.70
N THR A 98 20.59 -18.07 -20.68
CA THR A 98 21.10 -16.69 -20.66
C THR A 98 20.28 -15.82 -21.61
N LEU A 99 19.78 -14.69 -21.14
CA LEU A 99 19.00 -13.72 -21.91
C LEU A 99 19.85 -13.08 -23.01
N GLY A 100 19.26 -13.00 -24.19
CA GLY A 100 19.84 -12.36 -25.38
C GLY A 100 19.34 -10.94 -25.60
N SER A 101 19.93 -10.26 -26.57
CA SER A 101 19.66 -8.87 -26.94
C SER A 101 18.17 -8.62 -27.22
N LYS A 102 17.48 -9.56 -27.84
CA LYS A 102 16.04 -9.45 -28.15
C LYS A 102 15.18 -9.20 -26.91
N TRP A 103 15.50 -9.85 -25.78
CA TRP A 103 14.76 -9.64 -24.54
C TRP A 103 14.99 -8.23 -23.98
N TYR A 104 16.25 -7.76 -23.96
CA TYR A 104 16.59 -6.43 -23.48
C TYR A 104 15.92 -5.33 -24.31
N GLY A 105 15.92 -5.47 -25.64
CA GLY A 105 15.21 -4.55 -26.52
C GLY A 105 13.70 -4.59 -26.32
N GLY A 106 13.13 -5.79 -26.10
CA GLY A 106 11.72 -6.00 -25.81
C GLY A 106 11.26 -5.25 -24.55
N VAL A 107 12.03 -5.31 -23.47
CA VAL A 107 11.73 -4.56 -22.24
C VAL A 107 11.59 -3.06 -22.50
N LEU A 108 12.53 -2.46 -23.24
CA LEU A 108 12.50 -1.02 -23.52
C LEU A 108 11.37 -0.63 -24.48
N ALA A 109 11.05 -1.50 -25.43
CA ALA A 109 9.93 -1.31 -26.33
C ALA A 109 8.58 -1.36 -25.60
N ASP A 110 8.40 -2.31 -24.69
CA ASP A 110 7.20 -2.45 -23.88
C ASP A 110 7.01 -1.24 -22.96
N ILE A 111 8.08 -0.79 -22.28
CA ILE A 111 8.01 0.40 -21.41
C ILE A 111 7.62 1.64 -22.23
N GLN A 112 8.17 1.80 -23.44
CA GLN A 112 7.80 2.90 -24.31
C GLN A 112 6.33 2.80 -24.76
N ALA A 113 5.87 1.62 -25.14
CA ALA A 113 4.51 1.40 -25.64
C ALA A 113 3.45 1.59 -24.54
N GLU A 114 3.72 1.12 -23.33
CA GLU A 114 2.80 1.26 -22.19
C GLU A 114 2.88 2.65 -21.53
N GLY A 115 3.99 3.37 -21.66
CA GLY A 115 4.15 4.73 -21.13
C GLY A 115 3.87 4.82 -19.63
N GLU A 116 2.93 5.69 -19.26
CA GLU A 116 2.55 5.91 -17.85
C GLU A 116 1.87 4.67 -17.22
N SER A 117 1.30 3.78 -18.02
CA SER A 117 0.67 2.56 -17.52
C SER A 117 1.65 1.41 -17.30
N TYR A 118 2.94 1.56 -17.65
CA TYR A 118 3.92 0.51 -17.45
C TYR A 118 3.98 0.07 -15.99
N GLY A 119 4.02 -1.23 -15.80
CA GLY A 119 3.93 -1.86 -14.49
C GLY A 119 2.52 -2.23 -14.07
N ALA A 120 1.48 -1.86 -14.83
CA ALA A 120 0.12 -2.31 -14.56
C ALA A 120 0.00 -3.83 -14.71
N VAL A 121 -0.82 -4.42 -13.85
CA VAL A 121 -1.19 -5.85 -13.89
C VAL A 121 -2.72 -5.97 -13.73
N ASP A 122 -3.28 -7.13 -14.01
CA ASP A 122 -4.74 -7.36 -13.97
C ASP A 122 -5.11 -8.40 -12.91
N GLU A 123 -4.53 -8.27 -11.71
CA GLU A 123 -4.86 -9.12 -10.55
C GLU A 123 -6.29 -8.85 -10.06
N GLY A 124 -6.69 -7.58 -10.08
CA GLY A 124 -7.99 -7.12 -9.58
C GLY A 124 -9.15 -7.41 -10.51
N ARG A 125 -8.93 -7.54 -11.83
CA ARG A 125 -9.97 -7.80 -12.85
C ARG A 125 -11.19 -6.88 -12.75
N GLY A 126 -10.97 -5.62 -12.34
CA GLY A 126 -12.04 -4.67 -12.10
C GLY A 126 -12.86 -4.92 -10.82
N GLU A 127 -12.39 -5.76 -9.91
CA GLU A 127 -13.05 -6.02 -8.62
C GLU A 127 -13.14 -4.73 -7.81
N LYS A 128 -14.34 -4.40 -7.33
CA LYS A 128 -14.60 -3.16 -6.59
C LYS A 128 -14.20 -3.33 -5.12
N VAL A 129 -13.21 -2.58 -4.68
CA VAL A 129 -12.68 -2.62 -3.32
C VAL A 129 -12.70 -1.25 -2.66
N MET A 130 -12.82 -1.23 -1.33
CA MET A 130 -12.70 0.01 -0.54
C MET A 130 -11.43 -0.03 0.28
N VAL A 131 -10.71 1.11 0.32
CA VAL A 131 -9.60 1.34 1.24
C VAL A 131 -10.00 2.44 2.21
N GLU A 132 -10.17 2.09 3.49
CA GLU A 132 -10.42 3.03 4.57
C GLU A 132 -9.12 3.30 5.33
N PHE A 133 -8.79 4.57 5.50
CA PHE A 133 -7.55 4.93 6.19
C PHE A 133 -7.62 6.31 6.83
N VAL A 134 -6.76 6.56 7.81
CA VAL A 134 -6.76 7.69 8.73
C VAL A 134 -7.93 7.63 9.71
N SER A 135 -9.15 7.90 9.29
CA SER A 135 -10.41 7.84 10.07
C SER A 135 -10.24 8.42 11.49
N ALA A 136 -9.59 9.58 11.58
CA ALA A 136 -9.29 10.25 12.85
C ALA A 136 -10.53 10.96 13.38
N ASN A 137 -10.68 11.00 14.72
CA ASN A 137 -11.77 11.72 15.36
C ASN A 137 -11.69 13.23 15.09
N PRO A 138 -12.79 13.89 14.72
CA PRO A 138 -12.81 15.31 14.39
C PRO A 138 -12.81 16.22 15.63
N THR A 139 -12.25 15.75 16.73
CA THR A 139 -12.19 16.46 18.03
C THR A 139 -10.91 17.26 18.25
N GLY A 140 -9.99 17.25 17.28
CA GLY A 140 -8.72 17.96 17.34
C GLY A 140 -7.86 17.77 16.10
N PRO A 141 -6.64 18.29 16.06
CA PRO A 141 -5.72 18.15 14.93
C PRO A 141 -5.25 16.69 14.76
N MET A 142 -4.99 16.29 13.52
CA MET A 142 -4.42 14.98 13.22
C MET A 142 -2.97 14.92 13.71
N HIS A 143 -2.59 13.76 14.29
CA HIS A 143 -1.23 13.56 14.76
C HIS A 143 -0.40 12.75 13.76
N ILE A 144 0.89 12.58 14.08
CA ILE A 144 1.87 11.88 13.24
C ILE A 144 1.51 10.42 12.95
N GLY A 145 0.82 9.72 13.86
CA GLY A 145 0.31 8.37 13.58
C GLY A 145 -0.68 8.34 12.42
N ASN A 146 -1.54 9.37 12.33
CA ASN A 146 -2.46 9.54 11.20
C ASN A 146 -1.71 9.83 9.88
N ALA A 147 -0.57 10.54 9.95
CA ALA A 147 0.26 10.83 8.80
C ALA A 147 0.77 9.56 8.11
N ARG A 148 1.29 8.59 8.89
CA ARG A 148 1.73 7.29 8.35
C ARG A 148 0.57 6.52 7.75
N GLY A 149 -0.55 6.41 8.47
CA GLY A 149 -1.76 5.73 7.99
C GLY A 149 -2.29 6.32 6.70
N GLY A 150 -2.23 7.65 6.57
CA GLY A 150 -2.61 8.38 5.37
C GLY A 150 -1.79 7.97 4.15
N VAL A 151 -0.47 8.00 4.28
CA VAL A 151 0.43 7.62 3.16
C VAL A 151 0.31 6.15 2.80
N LEU A 152 0.25 5.25 3.80
CA LEU A 152 0.09 3.83 3.53
C LEU A 152 -1.22 3.52 2.81
N GLY A 153 -2.32 4.18 3.23
CA GLY A 153 -3.64 4.00 2.60
C GLY A 153 -3.69 4.53 1.19
N ASP A 154 -3.21 5.74 0.97
CA ASP A 154 -3.21 6.38 -0.34
C ASP A 154 -2.29 5.64 -1.33
N ALA A 155 -1.07 5.28 -0.92
CA ALA A 155 -0.15 4.50 -1.75
C ALA A 155 -0.68 3.08 -2.03
N LEU A 156 -1.33 2.43 -1.04
CA LEU A 156 -1.96 1.13 -1.25
C LEU A 156 -3.11 1.22 -2.24
N ALA A 157 -3.98 2.24 -2.12
CA ALA A 157 -5.07 2.47 -3.06
C ALA A 157 -4.54 2.64 -4.49
N ALA A 158 -3.50 3.46 -4.69
CA ALA A 158 -2.87 3.65 -5.99
C ALA A 158 -2.22 2.36 -6.55
N VAL A 159 -1.59 1.54 -5.70
CA VAL A 159 -1.04 0.23 -6.08
C VAL A 159 -2.16 -0.73 -6.50
N LEU A 160 -3.28 -0.77 -5.77
CA LEU A 160 -4.43 -1.61 -6.12
C LEU A 160 -5.06 -1.18 -7.45
N GLU A 161 -5.21 0.13 -7.71
CA GLU A 161 -5.63 0.65 -9.01
C GLU A 161 -4.69 0.21 -10.14
N ARG A 162 -3.38 0.33 -9.91
CA ARG A 162 -2.35 -0.14 -10.87
C ARG A 162 -2.41 -1.66 -11.06
N ALA A 163 -2.90 -2.40 -10.06
CA ALA A 163 -3.12 -3.84 -10.13
C ALA A 163 -4.49 -4.24 -10.71
N GLY A 164 -5.29 -3.30 -11.22
CA GLY A 164 -6.54 -3.56 -11.94
C GLY A 164 -7.78 -3.65 -11.05
N TYR A 165 -7.74 -3.18 -9.81
CA TYR A 165 -8.93 -3.03 -8.96
C TYR A 165 -9.65 -1.71 -9.23
N ASP A 166 -10.96 -1.68 -9.03
CA ASP A 166 -11.79 -0.47 -8.92
C ASP A 166 -11.79 -0.03 -7.45
N VAL A 167 -11.02 1.01 -7.13
CA VAL A 167 -10.71 1.37 -5.74
C VAL A 167 -11.50 2.59 -5.30
N TRP A 168 -12.14 2.49 -4.14
CA TRP A 168 -12.82 3.57 -3.44
C TRP A 168 -12.06 3.94 -2.18
N ARG A 169 -11.68 5.22 -2.02
CA ARG A 169 -10.99 5.76 -0.84
C ARG A 169 -12.00 6.36 0.12
N GLU A 170 -11.97 5.93 1.38
CA GLU A 170 -12.93 6.38 2.38
C GLU A 170 -12.26 6.87 3.65
N PHE A 171 -12.79 7.97 4.17
CA PHE A 171 -12.51 8.48 5.51
C PHE A 171 -13.78 8.31 6.35
N TYR A 172 -13.71 7.52 7.43
CA TYR A 172 -14.79 7.40 8.39
C TYR A 172 -14.70 8.52 9.42
N VAL A 173 -15.78 9.29 9.53
CA VAL A 173 -15.91 10.40 10.48
C VAL A 173 -16.73 9.93 11.67
N ASN A 174 -16.10 9.82 12.82
CA ASN A 174 -16.80 9.57 14.08
C ASN A 174 -17.39 10.89 14.58
N ASP A 175 -18.57 11.26 14.06
CA ASP A 175 -19.31 12.48 14.37
C ASP A 175 -20.44 12.25 15.39
N ALA A 176 -20.46 11.09 16.05
CA ALA A 176 -21.48 10.69 17.02
C ALA A 176 -20.87 10.11 18.32
N GLY A 177 -21.72 9.87 19.32
CA GLY A 177 -21.34 9.15 20.52
C GLY A 177 -20.58 9.96 21.58
N ASN A 178 -19.95 9.24 22.51
CA ASN A 178 -19.40 9.82 23.75
C ASN A 178 -18.25 10.81 23.52
N GLN A 179 -17.44 10.61 22.47
CA GLN A 179 -16.33 11.52 22.19
C GLN A 179 -16.82 12.90 21.72
N ILE A 180 -17.85 12.92 20.88
CA ILE A 180 -18.47 14.17 20.43
C ILE A 180 -19.19 14.86 21.58
N HIS A 181 -19.84 14.12 22.48
CA HIS A 181 -20.43 14.70 23.69
C HIS A 181 -19.34 15.36 24.57
N LYS A 182 -18.22 14.69 24.84
CA LYS A 182 -17.10 15.29 25.60
C LYS A 182 -16.50 16.50 24.88
N PHE A 183 -16.40 16.47 23.57
CA PHE A 183 -15.95 17.58 22.74
C PHE A 183 -16.89 18.77 22.89
N ALA A 184 -18.19 18.56 22.77
CA ALA A 184 -19.21 19.60 22.94
C ALA A 184 -19.18 20.21 24.37
N MET A 185 -19.13 19.37 25.41
CA MET A 185 -18.99 19.81 26.80
C MET A 185 -17.75 20.69 27.00
N SER A 186 -16.63 20.32 26.35
CA SER A 186 -15.38 21.06 26.47
C SER A 186 -15.46 22.45 25.84
N ILE A 187 -16.09 22.55 24.66
CA ILE A 187 -16.32 23.83 23.99
C ILE A 187 -17.29 24.69 24.79
N ASP A 188 -18.40 24.08 25.28
CA ASP A 188 -19.42 24.77 26.08
C ASP A 188 -18.82 25.35 27.37
N ALA A 189 -18.03 24.56 28.11
CA ALA A 189 -17.35 25.05 29.29
C ALA A 189 -16.44 26.25 29.00
N ARG A 190 -15.63 26.19 27.92
CA ARG A 190 -14.77 27.31 27.51
C ARG A 190 -15.56 28.53 27.05
N TYR A 191 -16.68 28.33 26.35
CA TYR A 191 -17.59 29.42 25.97
C TYR A 191 -18.19 30.08 27.21
N LEU A 192 -18.70 29.31 28.17
CA LEU A 192 -19.25 29.85 29.41
C LEU A 192 -18.19 30.58 30.25
N GLN A 193 -16.95 30.07 30.28
CA GLN A 193 -15.81 30.76 30.91
C GLN A 193 -15.52 32.13 30.26
N LEU A 194 -15.63 32.26 28.94
CA LEU A 194 -15.50 33.51 28.23
C LEU A 194 -16.59 34.54 28.61
N VAL A 195 -17.81 34.03 28.86
CA VAL A 195 -18.98 34.89 29.11
C VAL A 195 -19.15 35.25 30.59
N LEU A 196 -18.86 34.31 31.49
CA LEU A 196 -19.17 34.39 32.92
C LEU A 196 -17.93 34.56 33.81
N GLY A 197 -16.73 34.38 33.26
CA GLY A 197 -15.46 34.31 33.97
C GLY A 197 -15.02 32.88 34.27
N GLU A 198 -13.71 32.64 34.15
CA GLU A 198 -13.12 31.29 34.31
C GLU A 198 -13.32 30.76 35.74
N GLU A 199 -13.30 31.62 36.73
CA GLU A 199 -13.50 31.31 38.15
C GLU A 199 -14.92 30.84 38.48
N ASN A 200 -15.90 31.16 37.62
CA ASN A 200 -17.31 30.85 37.84
C ASN A 200 -17.77 29.57 37.11
N VAL A 201 -16.94 29.03 36.25
CA VAL A 201 -17.31 27.86 35.42
C VAL A 201 -16.23 26.78 35.52
N PRO A 202 -16.46 25.70 36.27
CA PRO A 202 -15.52 24.60 36.34
C PRO A 202 -15.37 23.91 34.97
N PHE A 203 -14.12 23.58 34.61
CA PHE A 203 -13.88 22.81 33.40
C PHE A 203 -14.05 21.32 33.68
N PRO A 204 -14.69 20.53 32.78
CA PRO A 204 -14.86 19.10 32.95
C PRO A 204 -13.51 18.38 33.11
N GLU A 205 -13.38 17.52 34.11
CA GLU A 205 -12.14 16.84 34.45
C GLU A 205 -11.65 15.92 33.30
N ASP A 206 -12.58 15.27 32.58
CA ASP A 206 -12.32 14.39 31.45
C ASP A 206 -12.56 15.06 30.09
N GLY A 207 -12.58 16.39 30.06
CA GLY A 207 -12.73 17.19 28.84
C GLY A 207 -11.42 17.35 28.04
N TYR A 208 -11.55 17.89 26.84
CA TYR A 208 -10.42 18.22 25.98
C TYR A 208 -9.80 19.57 26.38
N HIS A 209 -8.55 19.56 26.84
CA HIS A 209 -7.88 20.74 27.42
C HIS A 209 -7.09 21.59 26.41
N GLY A 210 -7.05 21.21 25.13
CA GLY A 210 -6.24 21.88 24.11
C GLY A 210 -6.63 23.35 23.87
N ASP A 211 -5.69 24.15 23.34
CA ASP A 211 -5.99 25.53 22.95
C ASP A 211 -6.92 25.62 21.75
N ASP A 212 -6.96 24.59 20.92
CA ASP A 212 -7.94 24.40 19.85
C ASP A 212 -9.39 24.47 20.37
N ILE A 213 -9.66 23.91 21.54
CA ILE A 213 -10.98 24.03 22.20
C ILE A 213 -11.28 25.49 22.60
N LYS A 214 -10.28 26.23 23.10
CA LYS A 214 -10.43 27.67 23.43
C LYS A 214 -10.69 28.48 22.16
N GLU A 215 -9.98 28.14 21.06
CA GLU A 215 -10.18 28.79 19.76
C GLU A 215 -11.61 28.53 19.22
N LEU A 216 -12.11 27.31 19.31
CA LEU A 216 -13.47 26.96 18.92
C LEU A 216 -14.51 27.72 19.77
N ALA A 217 -14.33 27.76 21.09
CA ALA A 217 -15.21 28.51 21.98
C ALA A 217 -15.20 30.01 21.69
N ARG A 218 -14.03 30.58 21.39
CA ARG A 218 -13.88 31.98 20.99
C ARG A 218 -14.58 32.25 19.66
N GLY A 219 -14.35 31.41 18.66
CA GLY A 219 -14.98 31.53 17.34
C GLY A 219 -16.50 31.43 17.41
N PHE A 220 -17.03 30.53 18.25
CA PHE A 220 -18.47 30.45 18.51
C PHE A 220 -19.01 31.73 19.15
N TYR A 221 -18.30 32.27 20.16
CA TYR A 221 -18.65 33.51 20.79
C TYR A 221 -18.62 34.71 19.82
N ASP A 222 -17.61 34.80 18.98
CA ASP A 222 -17.47 35.90 18.00
C ASP A 222 -18.60 35.88 16.95
N GLN A 223 -19.11 34.69 16.64
CA GLN A 223 -20.23 34.49 15.68
C GLN A 223 -21.61 34.69 16.31
N HIS A 224 -21.81 34.25 17.55
CA HIS A 224 -23.13 34.15 18.17
C HIS A 224 -23.32 35.04 19.42
N GLY A 225 -22.26 35.64 19.93
CA GLY A 225 -22.28 36.49 21.11
C GLY A 225 -22.56 35.72 22.41
N ALA A 226 -22.92 36.49 23.46
CA ALA A 226 -23.13 35.96 24.83
C ALA A 226 -24.52 35.32 25.07
N GLY A 227 -25.45 35.43 24.12
CA GLY A 227 -26.85 35.03 24.30
C GLY A 227 -27.09 33.53 24.54
N TRP A 228 -26.15 32.68 24.13
CA TRP A 228 -26.27 31.24 24.34
C TRP A 228 -26.11 30.81 25.80
N LYS A 229 -25.55 31.61 26.66
CA LYS A 229 -25.48 31.31 28.10
C LYS A 229 -26.84 31.07 28.75
N ASP A 230 -27.91 31.65 28.18
CA ASP A 230 -29.30 31.55 28.70
C ASP A 230 -30.07 30.37 28.10
N LYS A 231 -29.47 29.59 27.18
CA LYS A 231 -30.00 28.34 26.63
C LYS A 231 -29.81 27.18 27.59
N SER A 232 -30.59 26.11 27.43
CA SER A 232 -30.35 24.85 28.15
C SER A 232 -28.96 24.28 27.82
N GLU A 233 -28.42 23.49 28.74
CA GLU A 233 -27.12 22.81 28.50
C GLU A 233 -27.17 21.92 27.28
N GLU A 234 -28.26 21.18 27.07
CA GLU A 234 -28.45 20.30 25.92
C GLU A 234 -28.45 21.08 24.59
N GLU A 235 -29.17 22.23 24.51
CA GLU A 235 -29.19 23.07 23.33
C GLU A 235 -27.80 23.66 23.04
N ARG A 236 -27.08 24.09 24.09
CA ARG A 236 -25.73 24.63 23.92
C ARG A 236 -24.75 23.58 23.43
N GLN A 237 -24.73 22.39 24.08
CA GLN A 237 -23.80 21.31 23.70
C GLN A 237 -24.09 20.81 22.29
N ALA A 238 -25.35 20.70 21.88
CA ALA A 238 -25.70 20.34 20.50
C ALA A 238 -25.13 21.38 19.49
N ALA A 239 -25.32 22.67 19.76
CA ALA A 239 -24.79 23.75 18.92
C ALA A 239 -23.25 23.79 18.93
N MET A 240 -22.59 23.50 20.07
CA MET A 240 -21.13 23.42 20.17
C MET A 240 -20.55 22.23 19.39
N ALA A 241 -21.23 21.07 19.42
CA ALA A 241 -20.87 19.93 18.61
C ALA A 241 -20.94 20.26 17.10
N GLU A 242 -22.06 20.78 16.64
CA GLU A 242 -22.27 21.16 15.25
C GLU A 242 -21.24 22.19 14.78
N TYR A 243 -21.03 23.25 15.56
CA TYR A 243 -20.04 24.28 15.26
C TYR A 243 -18.62 23.68 15.22
N GLY A 244 -18.23 22.93 16.23
CA GLY A 244 -16.90 22.33 16.32
C GLY A 244 -16.61 21.42 15.15
N LEU A 245 -17.56 20.57 14.74
CA LEU A 245 -17.45 19.71 13.58
C LEU A 245 -17.37 20.51 12.27
N SER A 246 -18.20 21.56 12.14
CA SER A 246 -18.19 22.44 10.95
C SER A 246 -16.87 23.16 10.74
N VAL A 247 -16.08 23.34 11.80
CA VAL A 247 -14.74 23.95 11.74
C VAL A 247 -13.65 22.90 11.55
N ASN A 248 -13.70 21.78 12.30
CA ASN A 248 -12.62 20.80 12.30
C ASN A 248 -12.58 19.93 11.05
N ILE A 249 -13.73 19.46 10.55
CA ILE A 249 -13.75 18.60 9.34
C ILE A 249 -13.14 19.30 8.11
N PRO A 250 -13.46 20.57 7.80
CA PRO A 250 -12.78 21.29 6.72
C PRO A 250 -11.28 21.47 6.95
N LYS A 251 -10.83 21.71 8.19
CA LYS A 251 -9.40 21.79 8.53
C LYS A 251 -8.68 20.46 8.28
N MET A 252 -9.29 19.34 8.65
CA MET A 252 -8.75 18.00 8.39
C MET A 252 -8.64 17.72 6.89
N LYS A 253 -9.67 18.08 6.12
CA LYS A 253 -9.67 17.97 4.65
C LYS A 253 -8.52 18.77 4.04
N GLU A 254 -8.30 20.02 4.52
CA GLU A 254 -7.23 20.87 4.04
C GLU A 254 -5.84 20.32 4.38
N ASP A 255 -5.63 19.81 5.60
CA ASP A 255 -4.36 19.21 6.01
C ASP A 255 -4.05 17.95 5.18
N LEU A 256 -5.06 17.11 4.89
CA LEU A 256 -4.90 15.93 4.04
C LEU A 256 -4.66 16.31 2.58
N ARG A 257 -5.35 17.33 2.05
CA ARG A 257 -5.11 17.85 0.70
C ARG A 257 -3.68 18.41 0.57
N ARG A 258 -3.20 19.16 1.58
CA ARG A 258 -1.80 19.61 1.63
C ARG A 258 -0.84 18.41 1.61
N TYR A 259 -1.23 17.30 2.23
CA TYR A 259 -0.48 16.05 2.25
C TYR A 259 -0.65 15.21 0.97
N LYS A 260 -1.35 15.75 -0.04
CA LYS A 260 -1.69 15.11 -1.31
C LYS A 260 -2.53 13.82 -1.13
N ILE A 261 -3.48 13.85 -0.20
CA ILE A 261 -4.41 12.76 0.07
C ILE A 261 -5.83 13.26 -0.16
N GLU A 262 -6.57 12.57 -0.99
CA GLU A 262 -7.97 12.85 -1.29
C GLU A 262 -8.81 11.58 -1.12
N TYR A 263 -10.10 11.76 -0.81
CA TYR A 263 -11.05 10.68 -0.58
C TYR A 263 -12.26 10.83 -1.51
N ASP A 264 -12.79 9.68 -1.93
CA ASP A 264 -14.05 9.62 -2.66
C ASP A 264 -15.23 9.92 -1.73
N GLU A 265 -15.13 9.52 -0.45
CA GLU A 265 -16.17 9.78 0.55
C GLU A 265 -15.61 10.08 1.94
N TRP A 266 -16.30 11.01 2.63
CA TRP A 266 -16.20 11.26 4.05
C TRP A 266 -17.49 10.74 4.70
N PHE A 267 -17.47 9.46 5.12
CA PHE A 267 -18.64 8.77 5.63
C PHE A 267 -18.90 9.16 7.08
N LEU A 268 -20.12 9.68 7.37
CA LEU A 268 -20.52 10.11 8.71
C LEU A 268 -21.14 8.94 9.49
N GLU A 269 -20.65 8.64 10.71
CA GLU A 269 -21.21 7.62 11.60
C GLU A 269 -22.67 7.91 11.93
N SER A 270 -23.02 9.21 12.15
CA SER A 270 -24.38 9.65 12.43
C SER A 270 -25.40 9.13 11.42
N SER A 271 -25.03 9.03 10.14
CA SER A 271 -25.92 8.54 9.09
C SER A 271 -26.43 7.11 9.32
N LEU A 272 -25.63 6.26 9.97
CA LEU A 272 -26.03 4.88 10.33
C LEU A 272 -27.04 4.86 11.47
N HIS A 273 -26.92 5.79 12.41
CA HIS A 273 -27.83 5.93 13.53
C HIS A 273 -29.16 6.56 13.08
N ASP A 274 -29.10 7.66 12.34
CA ASP A 274 -30.25 8.41 11.88
C ASP A 274 -31.15 7.61 10.91
N SER A 275 -30.52 6.78 10.08
CA SER A 275 -31.27 5.86 9.18
C SER A 275 -31.83 4.62 9.86
N GLY A 276 -31.49 4.37 11.14
CA GLY A 276 -31.83 3.15 11.84
C GLY A 276 -31.02 1.91 11.41
N TYR A 277 -29.99 2.07 10.58
CA TYR A 277 -29.23 0.95 10.01
C TYR A 277 -28.48 0.13 11.08
N VAL A 278 -28.04 0.78 12.18
CA VAL A 278 -27.44 0.09 13.33
C VAL A 278 -28.47 -0.83 13.98
N ALA A 279 -29.70 -0.33 14.24
CA ALA A 279 -30.78 -1.12 14.82
C ALA A 279 -31.12 -2.33 13.94
N GLU A 280 -31.32 -2.11 12.64
CA GLU A 280 -31.59 -3.16 11.65
C GLU A 280 -30.50 -4.23 11.65
N THR A 281 -29.23 -3.84 11.71
CA THR A 281 -28.11 -4.79 11.74
C THR A 281 -28.12 -5.66 12.99
N VAL A 282 -28.42 -5.08 14.14
CA VAL A 282 -28.55 -5.81 15.41
C VAL A 282 -29.74 -6.77 15.36
N GLU A 283 -30.88 -6.35 14.79
CA GLU A 283 -32.06 -7.22 14.62
C GLU A 283 -31.76 -8.39 13.65
N LEU A 284 -30.99 -8.19 12.62
CA LEU A 284 -30.55 -9.28 11.73
C LEU A 284 -29.70 -10.32 12.47
N LEU A 285 -28.77 -9.86 13.33
CA LEU A 285 -27.98 -10.78 14.17
C LEU A 285 -28.87 -11.54 15.15
N ALA A 286 -29.88 -10.88 15.72
CA ALA A 286 -30.87 -11.52 16.62
C ALA A 286 -31.72 -12.53 15.84
N GLY A 287 -32.21 -12.19 14.67
CA GLY A 287 -32.97 -13.09 13.80
C GLY A 287 -32.22 -14.34 13.36
N LYS A 288 -30.88 -14.24 13.30
CA LYS A 288 -29.99 -15.39 13.03
C LYS A 288 -29.61 -16.19 14.29
N GLY A 289 -30.07 -15.78 15.47
CA GLY A 289 -29.84 -16.48 16.74
C GLY A 289 -28.45 -16.22 17.35
N TRP A 290 -27.74 -15.15 16.95
CA TRP A 290 -26.42 -14.82 17.47
C TRP A 290 -26.45 -13.91 18.69
N THR A 291 -27.62 -13.53 19.18
CA THR A 291 -27.75 -12.63 20.33
C THR A 291 -28.54 -13.27 21.49
N TYR A 292 -28.31 -12.74 22.68
CA TYR A 292 -29.08 -13.09 23.89
C TYR A 292 -29.18 -11.88 24.83
N GLU A 293 -30.20 -11.86 25.67
CA GLU A 293 -30.35 -10.82 26.69
C GLU A 293 -29.73 -11.25 28.01
N LYS A 294 -29.02 -10.34 28.66
CA LYS A 294 -28.44 -10.50 29.97
C LYS A 294 -28.32 -9.15 30.68
N ASP A 295 -28.77 -9.07 31.92
CA ASP A 295 -28.73 -7.88 32.78
C ASP A 295 -29.33 -6.62 32.10
N GLY A 296 -30.42 -6.83 31.35
CA GLY A 296 -31.10 -5.77 30.58
C GLY A 296 -30.40 -5.28 29.35
N ALA A 297 -29.24 -5.83 29.01
CA ALA A 297 -28.46 -5.51 27.80
C ALA A 297 -28.59 -6.65 26.78
N LEU A 298 -28.45 -6.31 25.48
CA LEU A 298 -28.39 -7.27 24.38
C LEU A 298 -26.93 -7.57 24.05
N TRP A 299 -26.58 -8.84 24.11
CA TRP A 299 -25.23 -9.36 23.89
C TRP A 299 -25.15 -10.13 22.60
N LEU A 300 -23.99 -10.02 21.90
CA LEU A 300 -23.59 -10.89 20.80
C LEU A 300 -22.87 -12.11 21.39
N ASN A 301 -23.22 -13.30 20.93
CA ASN A 301 -22.51 -14.53 21.27
C ASN A 301 -21.20 -14.62 20.43
N THR A 302 -20.31 -13.65 20.67
CA THR A 302 -19.04 -13.54 19.98
C THR A 302 -18.16 -14.77 20.18
N THR A 303 -18.26 -15.38 21.37
CA THR A 303 -17.55 -16.61 21.71
C THR A 303 -17.89 -17.75 20.74
N ALA A 304 -19.19 -17.95 20.45
CA ALA A 304 -19.62 -18.99 19.51
C ALA A 304 -19.16 -18.70 18.08
N LEU A 305 -19.29 -17.43 17.64
CA LEU A 305 -18.83 -17.00 16.31
C LEU A 305 -17.32 -17.17 16.14
N LEU A 306 -16.52 -16.76 17.13
CA LEU A 306 -15.07 -16.93 17.10
C LEU A 306 -14.64 -18.40 17.10
N LYS A 307 -15.35 -19.26 17.87
CA LYS A 307 -15.09 -20.71 17.84
C LYS A 307 -15.31 -21.28 16.45
N GLN A 308 -16.41 -20.94 15.78
CA GLN A 308 -16.68 -21.35 14.41
C GLN A 308 -15.59 -20.87 13.44
N LYS A 309 -15.23 -19.59 13.52
CA LYS A 309 -14.18 -18.99 12.68
C LYS A 309 -12.85 -19.74 12.85
N PHE A 310 -12.38 -19.93 14.08
CA PHE A 310 -11.08 -20.57 14.33
C PHE A 310 -11.04 -22.03 13.93
N LEU A 311 -12.16 -22.76 14.05
CA LEU A 311 -12.27 -24.14 13.54
C LEU A 311 -12.22 -24.17 12.02
N ALA A 312 -12.89 -23.22 11.36
CA ALA A 312 -12.83 -23.09 9.89
C ALA A 312 -11.42 -22.75 9.38
N GLU A 313 -10.65 -21.98 10.16
CA GLU A 313 -9.23 -21.68 9.91
C GLU A 313 -8.28 -22.87 10.19
N GLY A 314 -8.80 -24.01 10.62
CA GLY A 314 -8.03 -25.24 10.85
C GLY A 314 -7.41 -25.39 12.25
N LYS A 315 -7.81 -24.54 13.24
CA LYS A 315 -7.43 -24.78 14.63
C LYS A 315 -8.16 -26.01 15.18
N SER A 316 -7.50 -26.79 16.03
CA SER A 316 -8.14 -27.92 16.71
C SER A 316 -9.12 -27.45 17.79
N GLN A 317 -10.12 -28.28 18.12
CA GLN A 317 -11.07 -28.00 19.19
C GLN A 317 -10.35 -27.70 20.52
N GLU A 318 -9.30 -28.46 20.85
CA GLU A 318 -8.49 -28.27 22.05
C GLU A 318 -7.79 -26.90 22.08
N GLN A 319 -7.33 -26.41 20.93
CA GLN A 319 -6.71 -25.08 20.84
C GLN A 319 -7.75 -23.97 21.04
N VAL A 320 -8.95 -24.14 20.46
CA VAL A 320 -10.04 -23.17 20.57
C VAL A 320 -10.59 -23.11 21.99
N ASP A 321 -10.73 -24.24 22.68
CA ASP A 321 -11.27 -24.31 24.06
C ASP A 321 -10.32 -23.69 25.11
N LYS A 322 -9.02 -23.53 24.79
CA LYS A 322 -8.03 -22.86 25.65
C LYS A 322 -8.06 -21.32 25.51
N LEU A 323 -8.81 -20.76 24.57
CA LEU A 323 -8.88 -19.32 24.37
C LEU A 323 -9.84 -18.67 25.38
N ASP A 324 -9.41 -17.60 26.03
CA ASP A 324 -10.28 -16.76 26.88
C ASP A 324 -11.14 -15.84 26.00
N LEU A 325 -12.20 -16.40 25.41
CA LEU A 325 -13.14 -15.69 24.54
C LEU A 325 -14.25 -15.05 25.38
N LYS A 326 -14.68 -13.87 24.96
CA LYS A 326 -15.74 -13.10 25.64
C LYS A 326 -16.77 -12.63 24.65
N ASP A 327 -18.00 -12.54 25.12
CA ASP A 327 -19.11 -11.98 24.36
C ASP A 327 -19.10 -10.45 24.45
N ASP A 328 -19.69 -9.80 23.47
CA ASP A 328 -19.73 -8.36 23.35
C ASP A 328 -21.16 -7.81 23.51
N VAL A 329 -21.28 -6.66 24.18
CA VAL A 329 -22.56 -5.95 24.29
C VAL A 329 -22.81 -5.20 22.98
N LEU A 330 -23.98 -5.41 22.37
CA LEU A 330 -24.47 -4.64 21.22
C LEU A 330 -25.33 -3.46 21.62
N ARG A 331 -26.27 -3.67 22.60
CA ARG A 331 -27.14 -2.63 23.13
C ARG A 331 -27.10 -2.67 24.65
N ARG A 332 -26.83 -1.55 25.28
CA ARG A 332 -26.76 -1.40 26.73
C ARG A 332 -28.17 -1.41 27.35
N ALA A 333 -28.25 -1.61 28.66
CA ALA A 333 -29.52 -1.60 29.42
C ALA A 333 -30.29 -0.26 29.31
N ASN A 334 -29.58 0.85 29.05
CA ASN A 334 -30.18 2.15 28.80
C ASN A 334 -30.71 2.35 27.36
N GLY A 335 -30.65 1.30 26.52
CA GLY A 335 -31.15 1.32 25.15
C GLY A 335 -30.15 1.79 24.08
N PHE A 336 -28.99 2.36 24.44
CA PHE A 336 -28.00 2.83 23.50
C PHE A 336 -27.16 1.69 22.91
N TYR A 337 -26.91 1.77 21.60
CA TYR A 337 -25.98 0.86 20.89
C TYR A 337 -24.54 1.15 21.29
N THR A 338 -23.70 0.13 21.22
CA THR A 338 -22.26 0.25 21.47
C THR A 338 -21.52 0.59 20.18
N TYR A 339 -20.27 1.03 20.31
CA TYR A 339 -19.38 1.22 19.16
C TYR A 339 -19.23 -0.05 18.34
N PHE A 340 -19.22 -1.22 18.99
CA PHE A 340 -19.11 -2.49 18.28
C PHE A 340 -20.33 -2.77 17.38
N ALA A 341 -21.53 -2.41 17.83
CA ALA A 341 -22.74 -2.52 17.01
C ALA A 341 -22.67 -1.56 15.79
N ALA A 342 -22.19 -0.34 15.98
CA ALA A 342 -21.98 0.63 14.90
C ALA A 342 -20.92 0.14 13.90
N ASP A 343 -19.80 -0.43 14.39
CA ASP A 343 -18.75 -1.00 13.53
C ASP A 343 -19.26 -2.16 12.66
N ILE A 344 -20.05 -3.06 13.25
CA ILE A 344 -20.67 -4.16 12.49
C ILE A 344 -21.60 -3.60 11.42
N ALA A 345 -22.43 -2.62 11.76
CA ALA A 345 -23.35 -1.99 10.83
C ALA A 345 -22.61 -1.27 9.69
N TYR A 346 -21.54 -0.56 10.01
CA TYR A 346 -20.72 0.13 9.01
C TYR A 346 -20.07 -0.84 8.03
N HIS A 347 -19.49 -1.93 8.52
CA HIS A 347 -18.88 -2.93 7.63
C HIS A 347 -19.91 -3.75 6.85
N ARG A 348 -21.10 -3.99 7.42
CA ARG A 348 -22.25 -4.50 6.66
C ARG A 348 -22.64 -3.54 5.55
N ASN A 349 -22.69 -2.24 5.80
CA ASN A 349 -23.00 -1.22 4.79
C ASN A 349 -22.02 -1.28 3.61
N LYS A 350 -20.70 -1.37 3.88
CA LYS A 350 -19.67 -1.54 2.85
C LYS A 350 -19.91 -2.78 1.99
N LEU A 351 -20.05 -3.94 2.64
CA LEU A 351 -20.01 -5.24 1.97
C LEU A 351 -21.35 -5.62 1.32
N GLU A 352 -22.47 -5.26 1.93
CA GLU A 352 -23.82 -5.62 1.47
C GLU A 352 -24.49 -4.49 0.69
N GLN A 353 -24.68 -3.32 1.30
CA GLN A 353 -25.46 -2.24 0.69
C GLN A 353 -24.71 -1.56 -0.44
N ARG A 354 -23.41 -1.28 -0.26
CA ARG A 354 -22.56 -0.61 -1.27
C ARG A 354 -21.85 -1.58 -2.20
N GLY A 355 -21.87 -2.88 -1.87
CA GLY A 355 -21.46 -3.96 -2.76
C GLY A 355 -19.95 -4.05 -3.01
N PHE A 356 -19.10 -3.55 -2.11
CA PHE A 356 -17.66 -3.76 -2.22
C PHE A 356 -17.35 -5.24 -2.01
N SER A 357 -16.53 -5.81 -2.87
CA SER A 357 -16.08 -7.20 -2.73
C SER A 357 -15.16 -7.38 -1.53
N LYS A 358 -14.33 -6.36 -1.26
CA LYS A 358 -13.46 -6.30 -0.08
C LYS A 358 -13.49 -4.91 0.53
N ALA A 359 -13.43 -4.86 1.86
CA ALA A 359 -13.12 -3.66 2.64
C ALA A 359 -11.72 -3.83 3.24
N ILE A 360 -10.81 -2.91 2.93
CA ILE A 360 -9.42 -2.91 3.38
C ILE A 360 -9.26 -1.72 4.31
N ASN A 361 -9.06 -1.98 5.61
CA ASN A 361 -8.94 -0.93 6.61
C ASN A 361 -7.50 -0.86 7.14
N ILE A 362 -6.96 0.35 7.27
CA ILE A 362 -5.64 0.57 7.88
C ILE A 362 -5.84 1.04 9.31
N TRP A 363 -5.48 0.18 10.27
CA TRP A 363 -5.66 0.40 11.70
C TRP A 363 -4.35 0.42 12.46
N GLY A 364 -4.31 1.13 13.59
CA GLY A 364 -3.22 1.02 14.54
C GLY A 364 -3.13 -0.38 15.14
N ALA A 365 -1.93 -0.81 15.50
CA ALA A 365 -1.67 -2.15 16.04
C ALA A 365 -2.38 -2.44 17.37
N ASP A 366 -2.78 -1.41 18.11
CA ASP A 366 -3.60 -1.48 19.32
C ASP A 366 -5.00 -2.07 19.09
N HIS A 367 -5.52 -2.03 17.87
CA HIS A 367 -6.81 -2.62 17.48
C HIS A 367 -6.77 -4.13 17.18
N HIS A 368 -5.62 -4.79 17.31
CA HIS A 368 -5.46 -6.22 16.95
C HIS A 368 -6.54 -7.14 17.56
N GLY A 369 -6.92 -6.93 18.84
CA GLY A 369 -7.95 -7.74 19.51
C GLY A 369 -9.37 -7.54 18.95
N HIS A 370 -9.63 -6.48 18.19
CA HIS A 370 -10.94 -6.16 17.63
C HIS A 370 -11.20 -6.88 16.30
N VAL A 371 -10.15 -7.13 15.53
CA VAL A 371 -10.22 -7.66 14.16
C VAL A 371 -11.02 -8.97 14.08
N ALA A 372 -10.61 -9.98 14.84
CA ALA A 372 -11.23 -11.31 14.77
C ALA A 372 -12.73 -11.27 15.18
N ARG A 373 -13.08 -10.43 16.15
CA ARG A 373 -14.47 -10.27 16.63
C ARG A 373 -15.36 -9.65 15.55
N LEU A 374 -14.86 -8.60 14.89
CA LEU A 374 -15.58 -7.92 13.81
C LEU A 374 -15.78 -8.84 12.61
N GLN A 375 -14.70 -9.53 12.18
CA GLN A 375 -14.80 -10.52 11.11
C GLN A 375 -15.82 -11.63 11.44
N ALA A 376 -15.78 -12.17 12.66
CA ALA A 376 -16.71 -13.21 13.10
C ALA A 376 -18.18 -12.72 13.15
N ALA A 377 -18.41 -11.46 13.54
CA ALA A 377 -19.74 -10.87 13.51
C ALA A 377 -20.28 -10.74 12.07
N LEU A 378 -19.43 -10.35 11.11
CA LEU A 378 -19.77 -10.31 9.69
C LEU A 378 -20.01 -11.70 9.10
N ASP A 379 -19.23 -12.72 9.52
CA ASP A 379 -19.48 -14.12 9.18
C ASP A 379 -20.85 -14.57 9.70
N GLY A 380 -21.21 -14.18 10.93
CA GLY A 380 -22.52 -14.41 11.53
C GLY A 380 -23.67 -13.78 10.73
N LEU A 381 -23.44 -12.65 10.08
CA LEU A 381 -24.38 -12.04 9.12
C LEU A 381 -24.42 -12.77 7.77
N GLY A 382 -23.46 -13.64 7.46
CA GLY A 382 -23.31 -14.33 6.18
C GLY A 382 -22.57 -13.53 5.12
N LEU A 383 -21.76 -12.57 5.54
CA LEU A 383 -21.04 -11.64 4.66
C LEU A 383 -19.59 -12.05 4.34
N ASP A 384 -19.17 -13.23 4.81
CA ASP A 384 -17.79 -13.73 4.63
C ASP A 384 -16.72 -12.72 5.11
N GLY A 385 -16.92 -12.20 6.32
CA GLY A 385 -16.06 -11.18 6.92
C GLY A 385 -14.60 -11.62 7.03
N SER A 386 -14.39 -12.92 7.27
CA SER A 386 -13.04 -13.51 7.36
C SER A 386 -12.19 -13.35 6.09
N HIS A 387 -12.80 -13.28 4.90
CA HIS A 387 -12.10 -13.14 3.63
C HIS A 387 -12.31 -11.76 2.97
N ARG A 388 -13.41 -11.08 3.29
CA ARG A 388 -13.77 -9.80 2.68
C ARG A 388 -13.36 -8.58 3.49
N LEU A 389 -13.17 -8.71 4.81
CA LEU A 389 -12.62 -7.63 5.65
C LEU A 389 -11.13 -7.86 5.88
N ILE A 390 -10.32 -7.07 5.23
CA ILE A 390 -8.86 -7.09 5.33
C ILE A 390 -8.42 -5.97 6.26
N ILE A 391 -7.69 -6.30 7.31
CA ILE A 391 -7.15 -5.30 8.23
C ILE A 391 -5.63 -5.25 8.09
N VAL A 392 -5.14 -4.11 7.64
CA VAL A 392 -3.71 -3.80 7.58
C VAL A 392 -3.33 -3.11 8.89
N LEU A 393 -2.67 -3.85 9.77
CA LEU A 393 -2.22 -3.32 11.05
C LEU A 393 -0.94 -2.51 10.89
N MET A 394 -0.95 -1.28 11.40
CA MET A 394 0.17 -0.35 11.31
C MET A 394 0.84 -0.17 12.67
N GLN A 395 2.15 -0.41 12.72
CA GLN A 395 2.98 -0.18 13.90
C GLN A 395 3.26 1.30 14.14
N LEU A 396 3.65 1.61 15.37
CA LEU A 396 3.93 2.98 15.83
C LEU A 396 5.05 3.66 15.03
N VAL A 397 5.00 4.98 15.01
CA VAL A 397 6.05 5.86 14.49
C VAL A 397 6.75 6.55 15.65
N ASN A 398 8.06 6.48 15.68
CA ASN A 398 8.91 7.31 16.52
C ASN A 398 9.49 8.44 15.68
N LEU A 399 9.40 9.68 16.14
CA LEU A 399 10.13 10.78 15.54
C LEU A 399 11.48 10.88 16.22
N LEU A 400 12.53 11.02 15.42
CA LEU A 400 13.89 11.27 15.88
C LEU A 400 14.35 12.65 15.40
N GLN A 401 15.06 13.35 16.27
CA GLN A 401 15.79 14.58 15.96
C GLN A 401 17.08 14.58 16.77
N ASP A 402 18.22 14.91 16.16
CA ASP A 402 19.55 14.79 16.77
C ASP A 402 19.80 13.36 17.34
N GLY A 403 19.23 12.34 16.68
CA GLY A 403 19.29 10.92 17.11
C GLY A 403 18.49 10.60 18.38
N GLN A 404 17.64 11.51 18.87
CA GLN A 404 16.85 11.35 20.09
C GLN A 404 15.34 11.36 19.77
N PRO A 405 14.54 10.55 20.49
CA PRO A 405 13.08 10.58 20.31
C PRO A 405 12.46 11.93 20.66
N VAL A 406 11.65 12.46 19.75
CA VAL A 406 10.90 13.71 19.93
C VAL A 406 9.42 13.40 20.09
N ARG A 407 8.81 13.82 21.19
CA ARG A 407 7.39 13.63 21.47
C ARG A 407 6.55 14.90 21.31
N MET A 408 7.21 16.05 21.32
CA MET A 408 6.56 17.36 21.31
C MET A 408 7.27 18.26 20.30
N SER A 409 6.50 19.07 19.58
CA SER A 409 7.03 20.08 18.68
C SER A 409 7.84 21.12 19.49
N LYS A 410 9.05 21.44 19.04
CA LYS A 410 9.89 22.52 19.62
C LYS A 410 9.18 23.88 19.55
N ARG A 411 8.32 24.07 18.52
CA ARG A 411 7.62 25.32 18.24
C ARG A 411 6.38 25.51 19.12
N SER A 412 5.57 24.45 19.31
CA SER A 412 4.29 24.56 20.02
C SER A 412 4.32 23.99 21.44
N GLY A 413 5.34 23.19 21.81
CA GLY A 413 5.39 22.48 23.08
C GLY A 413 4.31 21.40 23.26
N LYS A 414 3.63 21.02 22.18
CA LYS A 414 2.52 20.05 22.14
C LYS A 414 2.90 18.80 21.35
N ALA A 415 2.07 17.77 21.40
CA ALA A 415 2.20 16.61 20.54
C ALA A 415 2.26 17.04 19.06
N ILE A 416 3.16 16.43 18.29
CA ILE A 416 3.40 16.85 16.90
C ILE A 416 2.20 16.48 16.05
N ALA A 417 1.54 17.50 15.51
CA ALA A 417 0.46 17.34 14.54
C ALA A 417 1.02 17.11 13.12
N LEU A 418 0.19 16.58 12.23
CA LEU A 418 0.54 16.44 10.81
C LEU A 418 0.99 17.79 10.22
N ARG A 419 0.26 18.87 10.54
CA ARG A 419 0.60 20.22 10.07
C ARG A 419 2.00 20.64 10.50
N ASP A 420 2.36 20.43 11.78
CA ASP A 420 3.68 20.77 12.31
C ASP A 420 4.79 20.01 11.57
N LEU A 421 4.57 18.73 11.30
CA LEU A 421 5.52 17.93 10.51
C LEU A 421 5.71 18.50 9.10
N LEU A 422 4.61 18.84 8.41
CA LEU A 422 4.68 19.38 7.05
C LEU A 422 5.23 20.82 6.97
N ASP A 423 5.38 21.50 8.10
CA ASP A 423 6.10 22.77 8.21
C ASP A 423 7.61 22.57 8.39
N GLU A 424 8.04 21.41 8.90
CA GLU A 424 9.45 21.07 9.14
C GLU A 424 10.08 20.28 7.96
N VAL A 425 9.31 19.38 7.33
CA VAL A 425 9.79 18.54 6.21
C VAL A 425 8.92 18.71 4.97
N SER A 426 9.49 18.49 3.80
CA SER A 426 8.69 18.51 2.56
C SER A 426 7.65 17.38 2.54
N VAL A 427 6.53 17.62 1.87
CA VAL A 427 5.49 16.59 1.66
C VAL A 427 6.07 15.35 1.00
N ASP A 428 6.97 15.52 0.03
CA ASP A 428 7.61 14.42 -0.69
C ASP A 428 8.49 13.57 0.24
N ALA A 429 9.28 14.21 1.11
CA ALA A 429 10.06 13.50 2.11
C ALA A 429 9.17 12.76 3.11
N ALA A 430 8.14 13.42 3.65
CA ALA A 430 7.20 12.80 4.58
C ALA A 430 6.55 11.55 3.95
N ARG A 431 6.01 11.67 2.72
CA ARG A 431 5.38 10.55 2.01
C ARG A 431 6.35 9.42 1.75
N PHE A 432 7.56 9.72 1.28
CA PHE A 432 8.56 8.70 0.97
C PHE A 432 9.01 7.94 2.22
N PHE A 433 9.29 8.66 3.32
CA PHE A 433 9.76 8.04 4.56
C PHE A 433 8.68 7.18 5.22
N PHE A 434 7.44 7.65 5.30
CA PHE A 434 6.34 6.87 5.90
C PHE A 434 6.03 5.59 5.12
N ASN A 435 6.26 5.58 3.80
CA ASN A 435 6.08 4.38 2.96
C ASN A 435 7.37 3.55 2.80
N SER A 436 8.47 3.89 3.47
CA SER A 436 9.76 3.21 3.29
C SER A 436 9.83 1.81 3.90
N ARG A 437 8.95 1.51 4.86
CA ARG A 437 8.88 0.24 5.57
C ARG A 437 7.47 -0.33 5.55
N SER A 438 7.37 -1.66 5.59
CA SER A 438 6.10 -2.37 5.75
C SER A 438 5.30 -1.84 6.95
N SER A 439 3.97 -1.85 6.85
CA SER A 439 3.06 -1.45 7.93
C SER A 439 3.32 -2.18 9.24
N THR A 440 3.71 -3.46 9.18
CA THR A 440 3.99 -4.33 10.33
C THR A 440 5.30 -4.02 11.06
N SER A 441 6.14 -3.15 10.49
CA SER A 441 7.42 -2.75 11.08
C SER A 441 7.27 -1.39 11.78
N ALA A 442 7.85 -1.24 12.97
CA ALA A 442 8.00 0.07 13.58
C ALA A 442 8.86 0.99 12.68
N LEU A 443 8.53 2.26 12.68
CA LEU A 443 9.21 3.25 11.87
C LEU A 443 9.83 4.33 12.75
N ASP A 444 11.15 4.45 12.68
CA ASP A 444 11.87 5.60 13.18
C ASP A 444 11.97 6.62 12.04
N PHE A 445 11.25 7.73 12.17
CA PHE A 445 11.26 8.82 11.22
C PHE A 445 12.29 9.85 11.68
N ASP A 446 13.41 9.90 10.99
CA ASP A 446 14.52 10.83 11.27
C ASP A 446 14.27 12.17 10.56
N LEU A 447 13.95 13.21 11.34
CA LEU A 447 13.69 14.56 10.84
C LEU A 447 14.93 15.19 10.19
N ASP A 448 16.11 14.94 10.78
CA ASP A 448 17.36 15.50 10.26
C ASP A 448 17.71 14.89 8.90
N LEU A 449 17.53 13.57 8.77
CA LEU A 449 17.73 12.88 7.50
C LEU A 449 16.71 13.32 6.44
N ALA A 450 15.46 13.56 6.84
CA ALA A 450 14.37 13.91 5.92
C ALA A 450 14.56 15.28 5.23
N VAL A 451 15.34 16.19 5.82
CA VAL A 451 15.63 17.52 5.26
C VAL A 451 16.99 17.60 4.54
N ARG A 452 17.80 16.51 4.55
CA ARG A 452 19.11 16.52 3.89
C ARG A 452 18.99 16.50 2.37
N GLU A 453 19.85 17.28 1.71
CA GLU A 453 19.97 17.34 0.25
C GLU A 453 21.21 16.58 -0.23
N ASP A 454 21.33 15.32 0.16
CA ASP A 454 22.44 14.44 -0.24
C ASP A 454 21.99 12.99 -0.44
N SER A 455 22.93 12.13 -0.84
CA SER A 455 22.66 10.72 -1.17
C SER A 455 22.27 9.84 0.00
N GLU A 456 22.39 10.31 1.26
CA GLU A 456 21.91 9.56 2.42
C GLU A 456 20.40 9.67 2.58
N ASN A 457 19.79 10.76 2.10
CA ASN A 457 18.35 10.93 2.04
C ASN A 457 17.78 10.14 0.84
N PRO A 458 17.00 9.06 1.05
CA PRO A 458 16.57 8.19 -0.03
C PRO A 458 15.61 8.87 -1.03
N VAL A 459 14.78 9.84 -0.60
CA VAL A 459 13.92 10.56 -1.53
C VAL A 459 14.74 11.49 -2.40
N TYR A 460 15.68 12.23 -1.81
CA TYR A 460 16.60 13.08 -2.56
C TYR A 460 17.40 12.26 -3.56
N TYR A 461 17.93 11.11 -3.16
CA TYR A 461 18.69 10.20 -4.02
C TYR A 461 17.92 9.76 -5.27
N VAL A 462 16.65 9.41 -5.12
CA VAL A 462 15.77 9.02 -6.23
C VAL A 462 15.41 10.23 -7.11
N GLN A 463 15.00 11.34 -6.51
CA GLN A 463 14.68 12.57 -7.23
C GLN A 463 15.88 13.13 -8.00
N TYR A 464 17.07 13.06 -7.40
CA TYR A 464 18.31 13.47 -8.05
C TYR A 464 18.65 12.60 -9.27
N ALA A 465 18.40 11.29 -9.23
CA ALA A 465 18.55 10.43 -10.39
C ALA A 465 17.65 10.91 -11.55
N HIS A 466 16.37 11.21 -11.27
CA HIS A 466 15.43 11.76 -12.26
C HIS A 466 15.91 13.10 -12.83
N ALA A 467 16.22 14.08 -11.99
CA ALA A 467 16.65 15.41 -12.39
C ALA A 467 17.96 15.37 -13.21
N ARG A 468 18.90 14.50 -12.83
CA ARG A 468 20.16 14.27 -13.57
C ARG A 468 19.90 13.75 -14.98
N ILE A 469 18.94 12.83 -15.15
CA ILE A 469 18.57 12.33 -16.48
C ILE A 469 17.91 13.43 -17.30
N CYS A 470 17.01 14.22 -16.72
CA CYS A 470 16.37 15.35 -17.39
C CYS A 470 17.44 16.34 -17.90
N SER A 471 18.40 16.70 -17.07
CA SER A 471 19.51 17.59 -17.44
C SER A 471 20.41 17.00 -18.54
N LEU A 472 20.67 15.69 -18.50
CA LEU A 472 21.42 14.99 -19.55
C LEU A 472 20.70 15.05 -20.90
N ILE A 473 19.40 14.70 -20.90
CA ILE A 473 18.58 14.71 -22.12
C ILE A 473 18.52 16.12 -22.73
N ALA A 474 18.26 17.15 -21.90
CA ALA A 474 18.20 18.53 -22.36
C ALA A 474 19.49 18.98 -23.01
N ARG A 475 20.64 18.70 -22.38
CA ARG A 475 21.97 19.04 -22.92
C ARG A 475 22.29 18.35 -24.24
N LEU A 476 21.97 17.05 -24.33
CA LEU A 476 22.20 16.29 -25.56
C LEU A 476 21.27 16.73 -26.70
N ALA A 477 20.05 17.15 -26.38
CA ALA A 477 19.11 17.73 -27.34
C ALA A 477 19.62 19.06 -27.92
N GLU A 478 20.27 19.93 -27.13
CA GLU A 478 20.93 21.15 -27.58
C GLU A 478 22.10 20.85 -28.56
N GLU A 479 22.74 19.69 -28.40
CA GLU A 479 23.80 19.19 -29.27
C GLU A 479 23.27 18.43 -30.51
N GLY A 480 21.93 18.33 -30.67
CA GLY A 480 21.27 17.66 -31.79
C GLY A 480 20.97 16.17 -31.58
N HIS A 481 21.22 15.63 -30.39
CA HIS A 481 20.97 14.23 -30.08
C HIS A 481 19.60 14.08 -29.38
N LEU A 482 18.61 13.64 -30.14
CA LEU A 482 17.25 13.37 -29.58
C LEU A 482 17.15 11.93 -29.08
N VAL A 483 16.25 11.72 -28.10
CA VAL A 483 15.94 10.37 -27.60
C VAL A 483 15.32 9.56 -28.76
N PRO A 484 15.90 8.44 -29.15
CA PRO A 484 15.37 7.65 -30.27
C PRO A 484 14.13 6.84 -29.83
N ASP A 485 13.39 6.39 -30.84
CA ASP A 485 12.40 5.32 -30.64
C ASP A 485 13.10 4.01 -30.24
N ALA A 486 12.46 3.19 -29.39
CA ALA A 486 13.04 1.92 -28.97
C ALA A 486 13.32 0.97 -30.15
N ALA A 487 12.44 0.96 -31.14
CA ALA A 487 12.59 0.16 -32.35
C ALA A 487 13.72 0.62 -33.27
N ALA A 488 14.21 1.86 -33.12
CA ALA A 488 15.33 2.39 -33.89
C ALA A 488 16.69 2.06 -33.26
N VAL A 489 16.72 1.44 -32.09
CA VAL A 489 17.96 1.08 -31.39
C VAL A 489 18.27 -0.40 -31.60
N ASP A 490 19.49 -0.72 -32.05
CA ASP A 490 19.94 -2.11 -32.04
C ASP A 490 20.15 -2.59 -30.61
N PRO A 491 19.37 -3.57 -30.13
CA PRO A 491 19.46 -4.04 -28.75
C PRO A 491 20.79 -4.77 -28.43
N ALA A 492 21.56 -5.17 -29.42
CA ALA A 492 22.89 -5.74 -29.23
C ALA A 492 23.90 -4.72 -28.65
N LEU A 493 23.60 -3.42 -28.75
CA LEU A 493 24.40 -2.35 -28.15
C LEU A 493 24.33 -2.29 -26.62
N TYR A 494 23.33 -2.93 -25.99
CA TYR A 494 23.26 -3.11 -24.53
C TYR A 494 24.17 -4.26 -24.09
N ALA A 495 25.48 -4.05 -24.17
CA ALA A 495 26.47 -5.11 -24.03
C ALA A 495 27.08 -5.22 -22.64
N THR A 496 27.17 -4.11 -21.89
CA THR A 496 27.81 -4.08 -20.56
C THR A 496 26.95 -4.72 -19.47
N ALA A 497 27.58 -5.15 -18.39
CA ALA A 497 26.88 -5.73 -17.25
C ALA A 497 25.92 -4.72 -16.60
N GLU A 498 26.32 -3.44 -16.53
CA GLU A 498 25.54 -2.36 -15.95
C GLU A 498 24.30 -2.03 -16.79
N GLU A 499 24.41 -1.98 -18.12
CA GLU A 499 23.27 -1.80 -19.02
C GLU A 499 22.25 -2.93 -18.85
N LYS A 500 22.71 -4.18 -18.83
CA LYS A 500 21.88 -5.35 -18.66
C LYS A 500 21.22 -5.41 -17.28
N ALA A 501 21.95 -5.08 -16.21
CA ALA A 501 21.43 -5.04 -14.85
C ALA A 501 20.32 -3.98 -14.71
N LEU A 502 20.53 -2.80 -15.28
CA LEU A 502 19.57 -1.71 -15.27
C LEU A 502 18.27 -2.10 -16.01
N ILE A 503 18.37 -2.72 -17.20
CA ILE A 503 17.19 -3.19 -17.96
C ILE A 503 16.46 -4.32 -17.22
N LYS A 504 17.19 -5.24 -16.58
CA LYS A 504 16.58 -6.28 -15.72
C LYS A 504 15.83 -5.64 -14.55
N THR A 505 16.37 -4.61 -13.93
CA THR A 505 15.68 -3.89 -12.84
C THR A 505 14.41 -3.22 -13.37
N LEU A 506 14.47 -2.55 -14.53
CA LEU A 506 13.28 -1.97 -15.16
C LEU A 506 12.16 -3.01 -15.39
N SER A 507 12.50 -4.23 -15.81
CA SER A 507 11.52 -5.28 -16.09
C SER A 507 10.79 -5.83 -14.84
N GLN A 508 11.29 -5.52 -13.64
CA GLN A 508 10.71 -6.02 -12.39
C GLN A 508 9.45 -5.28 -11.94
N LEU A 509 9.16 -4.09 -12.47
CA LEU A 509 8.06 -3.25 -11.98
C LEU A 509 6.70 -3.96 -11.96
N PRO A 510 6.27 -4.70 -13.01
CA PRO A 510 4.98 -5.40 -12.95
C PRO A 510 4.89 -6.39 -11.78
N GLU A 511 5.97 -7.08 -11.48
CA GLU A 511 6.04 -8.02 -10.36
C GLU A 511 6.03 -7.28 -9.01
N VAL A 512 6.69 -6.13 -8.91
CA VAL A 512 6.66 -5.27 -7.70
C VAL A 512 5.23 -4.83 -7.41
N ILE A 513 4.48 -4.36 -8.41
CA ILE A 513 3.09 -3.96 -8.27
C ILE A 513 2.22 -5.15 -7.86
N ARG A 514 2.38 -6.31 -8.53
CA ARG A 514 1.64 -7.52 -8.21
C ARG A 514 1.83 -7.95 -6.76
N LEU A 515 3.07 -7.98 -6.28
CA LEU A 515 3.39 -8.36 -4.90
C LEU A 515 2.88 -7.32 -3.90
N ALA A 516 3.04 -6.03 -4.19
CA ALA A 516 2.55 -4.96 -3.31
C ALA A 516 1.02 -5.00 -3.16
N ALA A 517 0.28 -5.28 -4.23
CA ALA A 517 -1.17 -5.45 -4.19
C ALA A 517 -1.60 -6.72 -3.44
N ARG A 518 -0.95 -7.86 -3.72
CA ARG A 518 -1.24 -9.14 -3.07
C ARG A 518 -1.03 -9.09 -1.55
N ASP A 519 0.08 -8.49 -1.13
CA ASP A 519 0.52 -8.47 0.26
C ASP A 519 0.00 -7.23 1.02
N TYR A 520 -0.75 -6.35 0.35
CA TYR A 520 -1.21 -5.06 0.87
C TYR A 520 -0.06 -4.21 1.45
N ASP A 521 1.12 -4.27 0.82
CA ASP A 521 2.34 -3.58 1.25
C ASP A 521 2.92 -2.68 0.14
N PRO A 522 2.57 -1.38 0.10
CA PRO A 522 3.06 -0.45 -0.91
C PRO A 522 4.55 -0.11 -0.75
N SER A 523 5.20 -0.45 0.37
CA SER A 523 6.62 -0.15 0.62
C SER A 523 7.56 -0.82 -0.40
N GLY A 524 7.08 -1.85 -1.09
CA GLY A 524 7.78 -2.48 -2.21
C GLY A 524 8.18 -1.50 -3.31
N VAL A 525 7.32 -0.51 -3.59
CA VAL A 525 7.57 0.53 -4.60
C VAL A 525 8.74 1.43 -4.21
N ASN A 526 8.82 1.82 -2.93
CA ASN A 526 9.96 2.63 -2.45
C ASN A 526 11.28 1.87 -2.56
N ARG A 527 11.31 0.59 -2.17
CA ARG A 527 12.51 -0.26 -2.30
C ARG A 527 12.93 -0.41 -3.75
N TYR A 528 11.97 -0.59 -4.64
CA TYR A 528 12.22 -0.66 -6.09
C TYR A 528 12.82 0.66 -6.60
N LEU A 529 12.25 1.82 -6.25
CA LEU A 529 12.75 3.14 -6.64
C LEU A 529 14.21 3.36 -6.23
N VAL A 530 14.56 3.05 -4.98
CA VAL A 530 15.94 3.18 -4.48
C VAL A 530 16.88 2.25 -5.23
N THR A 531 16.44 1.02 -5.52
CA THR A 531 17.22 0.05 -6.29
C THR A 531 17.44 0.54 -7.73
N LEU A 532 16.38 1.02 -8.40
CA LEU A 532 16.45 1.52 -9.77
C LEU A 532 17.37 2.75 -9.88
N ALA A 533 17.26 3.70 -8.95
CA ALA A 533 18.15 4.86 -8.88
C ALA A 533 19.61 4.42 -8.68
N GLY A 534 19.86 3.43 -7.81
CA GLY A 534 21.19 2.88 -7.58
C GLY A 534 21.79 2.22 -8.83
N GLU A 535 20.99 1.42 -9.56
CA GLU A 535 21.43 0.82 -10.83
C GLU A 535 21.68 1.88 -11.90
N PHE A 536 20.85 2.93 -11.97
CA PHE A 536 21.09 4.05 -12.86
C PHE A 536 22.41 4.77 -12.54
N HIS A 537 22.71 5.04 -11.28
CA HIS A 537 23.98 5.69 -10.92
C HIS A 537 25.20 4.82 -11.25
N ARG A 538 25.11 3.49 -11.08
CA ARG A 538 26.17 2.55 -11.51
C ARG A 538 26.36 2.60 -13.01
N PHE A 539 25.29 2.48 -13.79
CA PHE A 539 25.31 2.60 -15.23
C PHE A 539 25.93 3.93 -15.68
N TYR A 540 25.47 5.05 -15.12
CA TYR A 540 25.93 6.38 -15.49
C TYR A 540 27.43 6.61 -15.23
N ASN A 541 27.96 6.00 -14.17
CA ASN A 541 29.39 6.10 -13.83
C ASN A 541 30.28 5.16 -14.67
N ALA A 542 29.78 4.00 -15.04
CA ALA A 542 30.53 2.99 -15.78
C ALA A 542 30.41 3.17 -17.30
N CYS A 543 29.26 3.62 -17.80
CA CYS A 543 28.92 3.70 -19.20
C CYS A 543 28.84 5.16 -19.65
N ARG A 544 29.90 5.63 -20.31
CA ARG A 544 29.94 6.99 -20.86
C ARG A 544 28.84 7.14 -21.93
N ILE A 545 28.09 8.24 -21.91
CA ILE A 545 27.03 8.51 -22.90
C ILE A 545 27.53 9.54 -23.92
N LYS A 546 27.96 10.72 -23.44
CA LYS A 546 28.46 11.79 -24.29
C LYS A 546 29.84 11.46 -24.83
N GLY A 547 30.03 11.64 -26.17
CA GLY A 547 31.29 11.42 -26.84
C GLY A 547 31.56 9.97 -27.24
N GLU A 548 30.57 9.11 -27.12
CA GLU A 548 30.58 7.77 -27.69
C GLU A 548 30.18 7.78 -29.18
N GLU A 549 30.37 6.68 -29.87
CA GLU A 549 29.86 6.46 -31.21
C GLU A 549 28.33 6.69 -31.25
N ALA A 550 27.82 7.27 -32.34
CA ALA A 550 26.45 7.73 -32.47
C ALA A 550 25.39 6.65 -32.11
N ALA A 551 25.64 5.39 -32.51
CA ALA A 551 24.72 4.29 -32.20
C ALA A 551 24.72 3.93 -30.71
N VAL A 552 25.90 3.91 -30.07
CA VAL A 552 26.03 3.65 -28.61
C VAL A 552 25.45 4.81 -27.80
N LEU A 553 25.70 6.06 -28.21
CA LEU A 553 25.10 7.24 -27.59
C LEU A 553 23.56 7.13 -27.64
N ALA A 554 22.98 6.82 -28.80
CA ALA A 554 21.55 6.70 -29.02
C ALA A 554 20.95 5.59 -28.11
N ALA A 555 21.61 4.44 -28.02
CA ALA A 555 21.18 3.34 -27.17
C ALA A 555 21.17 3.72 -25.67
N ARG A 556 22.26 4.30 -25.18
CA ARG A 556 22.40 4.74 -23.79
C ARG A 556 21.48 5.90 -23.43
N LEU A 557 21.24 6.82 -24.36
CA LEU A 557 20.30 7.92 -24.21
C LEU A 557 18.86 7.37 -24.09
N LYS A 558 18.50 6.37 -24.93
CA LYS A 558 17.22 5.66 -24.83
C LYS A 558 17.05 4.98 -23.49
N LEU A 559 18.04 4.26 -23.02
CA LEU A 559 18.01 3.59 -21.71
C LEU A 559 17.80 4.60 -20.57
N ALA A 560 18.57 5.70 -20.56
CA ALA A 560 18.42 6.75 -19.56
C ALA A 560 17.01 7.38 -19.59
N ALA A 561 16.48 7.69 -20.76
CA ALA A 561 15.12 8.23 -20.90
C ALA A 561 14.04 7.27 -20.40
N THR A 562 14.23 5.97 -20.63
CA THR A 562 13.33 4.93 -20.12
C THR A 562 13.36 4.87 -18.59
N VAL A 563 14.55 4.92 -17.98
CA VAL A 563 14.70 4.98 -16.51
C VAL A 563 13.99 6.20 -15.93
N ARG A 564 14.16 7.38 -16.54
CA ARG A 564 13.47 8.61 -16.14
C ARG A 564 11.95 8.41 -16.09
N ALA A 565 11.38 7.85 -17.14
CA ALA A 565 9.92 7.62 -17.23
C ALA A 565 9.45 6.67 -16.11
N VAL A 566 10.16 5.57 -15.88
CA VAL A 566 9.78 4.59 -14.84
C VAL A 566 9.93 5.17 -13.43
N ILE A 567 10.99 5.97 -13.16
CA ILE A 567 11.13 6.66 -11.87
C ILE A 567 9.96 7.63 -11.67
N ALA A 568 9.61 8.44 -12.67
CA ALA A 568 8.51 9.39 -12.59
C ALA A 568 7.17 8.67 -12.31
N ASN A 569 6.88 7.58 -13.03
CA ASN A 569 5.67 6.78 -12.82
C ASN A 569 5.58 6.20 -11.39
N CYS A 570 6.68 5.67 -10.88
CA CYS A 570 6.70 5.11 -9.51
C CYS A 570 6.63 6.20 -8.43
N LEU A 571 7.26 7.35 -8.62
CA LEU A 571 7.14 8.49 -7.72
C LEU A 571 5.69 9.00 -7.68
N ALA A 572 5.05 9.15 -8.84
CA ALA A 572 3.64 9.54 -8.93
C ALA A 572 2.72 8.55 -8.19
N LEU A 573 2.99 7.25 -8.31
CA LEU A 573 2.20 6.19 -7.64
C LEU A 573 2.20 6.32 -6.11
N ILE A 574 3.28 6.82 -5.52
CA ILE A 574 3.38 7.07 -4.07
C ILE A 574 3.13 8.54 -3.70
N GLY A 575 2.66 9.36 -4.65
CA GLY A 575 2.33 10.78 -4.45
C GLY A 575 3.55 11.69 -4.20
N VAL A 576 4.72 11.31 -4.70
CA VAL A 576 5.98 12.06 -4.61
C VAL A 576 6.28 12.71 -5.96
N ALA A 577 6.77 13.94 -5.96
CA ALA A 577 7.11 14.66 -7.17
C ALA A 577 8.38 14.10 -7.85
N ALA A 578 8.44 14.21 -9.18
CA ALA A 578 9.61 13.91 -9.99
C ALA A 578 10.19 15.22 -10.57
N PRO A 579 11.03 15.98 -9.81
CA PRO A 579 11.55 17.25 -10.26
C PRO A 579 12.49 17.07 -11.45
N GLU A 580 12.42 17.99 -12.41
CA GLU A 580 13.32 18.00 -13.57
C GLU A 580 14.67 18.66 -13.26
N LYS A 581 14.73 19.46 -12.21
CA LYS A 581 15.92 20.20 -11.73
C LYS A 581 16.01 20.13 -10.22
N MET A 582 17.19 19.93 -9.71
CA MET A 582 17.54 19.98 -8.29
C MET A 582 18.88 20.69 -8.12
#